data_ffb77be0358a94421b5a9d2daea279ad
#
_entry.id   ffb77be0358a94421b5a9d2daea279ad
#
_cell.length_a   1.000
_cell.length_b   1.000
_cell.length_c   1.000
_cell.angle_alpha   90.00
_cell.angle_beta   90.00
_cell.angle_gamma   90.00
#
_symmetry.space_group_name_H-M   'P 1'
#
loop_
_entity.id
_entity.type
_entity.pdbx_description
1 polymer ?
#
loop_
_entity_poly.entity_id
_entity_poly.type
_entity_poly.pdbx_seq_one_letter_code
_entity_poly.pdbx_strand_id
1 'polypeptide(L)'
;MNLLETIQYPQDLRRLPIEQLPQVCKELRNYIIHELADNPGHFASSLGTVELTVALHYVFDTPEDRIVWDVGHQAYGHKILTGRREQFHTNRQLGGLKPFPSPEESEYDTCTCGHASNSISIALGMAVAAQKLGSKRHVVAVIGDGSMTAA
;
A
#
# COMPACT_ATOMS: atom_id res chain seq x y z
N MET A 1 -23.36 3.97 6.65
CA MET A 1 -22.54 2.79 6.96
C MET A 1 -21.13 3.12 6.49
N ASN A 2 -20.14 2.96 7.33
CA ASN A 2 -18.73 3.22 6.97
C ASN A 2 -18.20 1.95 6.29
N LEU A 3 -17.92 2.01 4.99
CA LEU A 3 -17.45 0.86 4.22
C LEU A 3 -16.03 0.46 4.62
N LEU A 4 -15.16 1.43 4.95
CA LEU A 4 -13.79 1.16 5.37
C LEU A 4 -13.72 0.25 6.61
N GLU A 5 -14.68 0.37 7.52
CA GLU A 5 -14.76 -0.49 8.71
C GLU A 5 -15.05 -1.97 8.37
N THR A 6 -15.66 -2.23 7.22
CA THR A 6 -15.94 -3.60 6.76
C THR A 6 -14.77 -4.24 6.02
N ILE A 7 -13.72 -3.47 5.73
CA ILE A 7 -12.54 -3.92 4.98
C ILE A 7 -11.42 -4.18 5.99
N GLN A 8 -11.11 -5.45 6.22
CA GLN A 8 -9.94 -5.85 7.01
C GLN A 8 -8.74 -6.13 6.08
N TYR A 9 -9.02 -6.81 4.96
CA TYR A 9 -8.02 -7.19 3.96
C TYR A 9 -8.49 -6.88 2.54
N PRO A 10 -7.60 -6.88 1.54
CA PRO A 10 -7.97 -6.62 0.14
C PRO A 10 -9.07 -7.54 -0.39
N GLN A 11 -9.21 -8.75 0.13
CA GLN A 11 -10.29 -9.66 -0.24
C GLN A 11 -11.68 -9.10 0.09
N ASP A 12 -11.80 -8.35 1.19
CA ASP A 12 -13.06 -7.71 1.56
C ASP A 12 -13.37 -6.54 0.61
N LEU A 13 -12.35 -5.76 0.26
CA LEU A 13 -12.46 -4.67 -0.71
C LEU A 13 -12.95 -5.20 -2.07
N ARG A 14 -12.41 -6.32 -2.55
CA ARG A 14 -12.78 -6.93 -3.84
C ARG A 14 -14.20 -7.48 -3.89
N ARG A 15 -14.87 -7.66 -2.75
CA ARG A 15 -16.30 -8.06 -2.69
C ARG A 15 -17.25 -6.90 -2.88
N LEU A 16 -16.77 -5.66 -2.77
CA LEU A 16 -17.61 -4.49 -2.95
C LEU A 16 -17.91 -4.24 -4.45
N PRO A 17 -19.12 -3.77 -4.78
CA PRO A 17 -19.38 -3.29 -6.13
C PRO A 17 -18.52 -2.06 -6.44
N ILE A 18 -18.10 -1.94 -7.71
CA ILE A 18 -17.17 -0.89 -8.16
C ILE A 18 -17.68 0.52 -7.86
N GLU A 19 -19.00 0.70 -7.86
CA GLU A 19 -19.67 1.97 -7.58
C GLU A 19 -19.45 2.47 -6.14
N GLN A 20 -19.06 1.58 -5.24
CA GLN A 20 -18.76 1.92 -3.85
C GLN A 20 -17.30 2.33 -3.62
N LEU A 21 -16.40 2.08 -4.56
CA LEU A 21 -14.99 2.43 -4.39
C LEU A 21 -14.73 3.93 -4.17
N PRO A 22 -15.44 4.86 -4.81
CA PRO A 22 -15.30 6.29 -4.49
C PRO A 22 -15.63 6.62 -3.02
N GLN A 23 -16.60 5.94 -2.42
CA GLN A 23 -16.89 6.09 -1.00
C GLN A 23 -15.74 5.54 -0.14
N VAL A 24 -15.20 4.36 -0.47
CA VAL A 24 -14.03 3.80 0.23
C VAL A 24 -12.84 4.76 0.16
N CYS A 25 -12.56 5.34 -1.00
CA CYS A 25 -11.49 6.33 -1.17
C CYS A 25 -11.70 7.56 -0.26
N LYS A 26 -12.93 8.07 -0.20
CA LYS A 26 -13.28 9.20 0.67
C LYS A 26 -13.08 8.86 2.15
N GLU A 27 -13.54 7.70 2.58
CA GLU A 27 -13.42 7.24 3.97
C GLU A 27 -11.97 6.97 4.34
N LEU A 28 -11.19 6.33 3.47
CA LEU A 28 -9.76 6.09 3.66
C LEU A 28 -8.98 7.41 3.76
N ARG A 29 -9.29 8.39 2.90
CA ARG A 29 -8.69 9.73 2.97
C ARG A 29 -8.98 10.41 4.31
N ASN A 30 -10.23 10.39 4.75
CA ASN A 30 -10.64 11.00 6.01
C ASN A 30 -9.97 10.30 7.21
N TYR A 31 -9.84 8.97 7.16
CA TYR A 31 -9.15 8.20 8.18
C TYR A 31 -7.66 8.61 8.27
N ILE A 32 -6.95 8.69 7.12
CA ILE A 32 -5.56 9.15 7.09
C ILE A 32 -5.42 10.56 7.65
N ILE A 33 -6.32 11.49 7.28
CA ILE A 33 -6.30 12.87 7.79
C ILE A 33 -6.45 12.89 9.30
N HIS A 34 -7.40 12.12 9.83
CA HIS A 34 -7.66 12.05 11.27
C HIS A 34 -6.46 11.51 12.05
N GLU A 35 -5.91 10.37 11.60
CA GLU A 35 -4.76 9.74 12.25
C GLU A 35 -3.49 10.61 12.23
N LEU A 36 -3.26 11.32 11.13
CA LEU A 36 -2.08 12.20 10.99
C LEU A 36 -2.25 13.57 11.64
N ALA A 37 -3.44 13.93 12.13
CA ALA A 37 -3.63 15.13 12.93
C ALA A 37 -2.87 15.06 14.26
N ASP A 38 -2.84 13.87 14.86
CA ASP A 38 -2.18 13.62 16.15
C ASP A 38 -0.81 12.93 16.00
N ASN A 39 -0.59 12.23 14.89
CA ASN A 39 0.65 11.49 14.63
C ASN A 39 1.35 11.99 13.36
N PRO A 40 2.46 12.72 13.46
CA PRO A 40 3.14 13.27 12.28
C PRO A 40 3.62 12.18 11.32
N GLY A 41 3.42 12.40 10.01
CA GLY A 41 3.76 11.45 8.97
C GLY A 41 3.80 12.06 7.57
N HIS A 42 3.86 11.18 6.56
CA HIS A 42 3.87 11.57 5.15
C HIS A 42 2.44 11.84 4.65
N PHE A 43 1.97 13.06 4.91
CA PHE A 43 0.58 13.46 4.68
C PHE A 43 0.23 13.56 3.19
N ALA A 44 0.86 14.50 2.47
CA ALA A 44 0.51 14.81 1.09
C ALA A 44 0.71 13.61 0.13
N SER A 45 1.82 12.89 0.27
CA SER A 45 2.13 11.73 -0.55
C SER A 45 1.12 10.59 -0.35
N SER A 46 0.70 10.33 0.89
CA SER A 46 -0.29 9.30 1.18
C SER A 46 -1.70 9.68 0.73
N LEU A 47 -2.08 10.95 0.82
CA LEU A 47 -3.36 11.43 0.29
C LEU A 47 -3.42 11.41 -1.23
N GLY A 48 -2.29 11.68 -1.90
CA GLY A 48 -2.18 11.64 -3.36
C GLY A 48 -2.30 10.25 -3.98
N THR A 49 -2.15 9.18 -3.18
CA THR A 49 -2.20 7.79 -3.66
C THR A 49 -3.42 7.01 -3.18
N VAL A 50 -4.42 7.64 -2.57
CA VAL A 50 -5.60 6.95 -2.03
C VAL A 50 -6.34 6.17 -3.12
N GLU A 51 -6.74 6.83 -4.20
CA GLU A 51 -7.47 6.20 -5.31
C GLU A 51 -6.63 5.11 -5.98
N LEU A 52 -5.35 5.38 -6.21
CA LEU A 52 -4.41 4.41 -6.77
C LEU A 52 -4.30 3.17 -5.87
N THR A 53 -4.17 3.35 -4.57
CA THR A 53 -4.05 2.25 -3.60
C THR A 53 -5.32 1.38 -3.58
N VAL A 54 -6.49 2.01 -3.54
CA VAL A 54 -7.77 1.30 -3.60
C VAL A 54 -7.90 0.52 -4.92
N ALA A 55 -7.58 1.15 -6.05
CA ALA A 55 -7.64 0.51 -7.36
C ALA A 55 -6.67 -0.67 -7.48
N LEU A 56 -5.43 -0.53 -7.00
CA LEU A 56 -4.44 -1.61 -7.03
C LEU A 56 -4.90 -2.82 -6.21
N HIS A 57 -5.40 -2.62 -4.99
CA HIS A 57 -5.89 -3.72 -4.15
C HIS A 57 -7.22 -4.30 -4.62
N TYR A 58 -7.99 -3.56 -5.41
CA TYR A 58 -9.22 -4.05 -6.02
C TYR A 58 -8.95 -4.93 -7.23
N VAL A 59 -8.00 -4.53 -8.09
CA VAL A 59 -7.71 -5.19 -9.37
C VAL A 59 -6.76 -6.37 -9.21
N PHE A 60 -5.69 -6.22 -8.41
CA PHE A 60 -4.67 -7.23 -8.23
C PHE A 60 -4.95 -8.12 -7.03
N ASP A 61 -4.68 -9.41 -7.17
CA ASP A 61 -4.89 -10.41 -6.11
C ASP A 61 -3.73 -10.44 -5.12
N THR A 62 -3.60 -9.36 -4.34
CA THR A 62 -2.58 -9.27 -3.29
C THR A 62 -2.96 -10.15 -2.08
N PRO A 63 -1.97 -10.83 -1.43
CA PRO A 63 -0.52 -10.72 -1.61
C PRO A 63 0.07 -11.63 -2.68
N GLU A 64 -0.72 -12.42 -3.42
CA GLU A 64 -0.21 -13.27 -4.50
C GLU A 64 0.43 -12.41 -5.60
N ASP A 65 -0.30 -11.43 -6.12
CA ASP A 65 0.29 -10.32 -6.87
C ASP A 65 1.07 -9.41 -5.94
N ARG A 66 2.17 -8.84 -6.40
CA ARG A 66 3.09 -8.07 -5.57
C ARG A 66 3.07 -6.59 -5.92
N ILE A 67 2.95 -5.75 -4.89
CA ILE A 67 3.10 -4.31 -5.01
C ILE A 67 4.41 -3.89 -4.33
N VAL A 68 5.29 -3.25 -5.09
CA VAL A 68 6.56 -2.71 -4.61
C VAL A 68 6.42 -1.19 -4.51
N TRP A 69 6.49 -0.67 -3.30
CA TRP A 69 6.41 0.77 -3.03
C TRP A 69 7.81 1.38 -3.05
N ASP A 70 8.05 2.34 -3.96
CA ASP A 70 9.31 3.08 -3.97
C ASP A 70 9.36 4.03 -2.78
N VAL A 71 10.43 4.02 -1.99
CA VAL A 71 10.55 4.67 -0.68
C VAL A 71 9.52 4.15 0.34
N GLY A 72 8.23 4.11 -0.01
CA GLY A 72 7.15 3.66 0.86
C GLY A 72 6.45 4.76 1.67
N HIS A 73 6.83 6.03 1.45
CA HIS A 73 6.22 7.18 2.15
C HIS A 73 4.76 7.45 1.74
N GLN A 74 4.31 6.88 0.62
CA GLN A 74 2.96 6.98 0.07
C GLN A 74 2.08 5.75 0.37
N ALA A 75 2.54 4.82 1.22
CA ALA A 75 1.93 3.52 1.43
C ALA A 75 1.00 3.43 2.66
N TYR A 76 0.52 4.55 3.21
CA TYR A 76 -0.35 4.49 4.38
C TYR A 76 -1.69 3.84 4.08
N GLY A 77 -2.32 4.15 2.94
CA GLY A 77 -3.53 3.48 2.49
C GLY A 77 -3.33 1.98 2.33
N HIS A 78 -2.18 1.55 1.81
CA HIS A 78 -1.81 0.15 1.71
C HIS A 78 -1.79 -0.54 3.09
N LYS A 79 -1.16 0.06 4.10
CA LYS A 79 -1.14 -0.50 5.46
C LYS A 79 -2.55 -0.63 6.04
N ILE A 80 -3.38 0.40 5.88
CA ILE A 80 -4.75 0.44 6.39
C ILE A 80 -5.61 -0.66 5.74
N LEU A 81 -5.48 -0.87 4.42
CA LEU A 81 -6.26 -1.88 3.68
C LEU A 81 -5.71 -3.31 3.80
N THR A 82 -4.57 -3.50 4.47
CA THR A 82 -3.89 -4.80 4.62
C THR A 82 -3.75 -5.23 6.08
N GLY A 83 -4.81 -5.04 6.87
CA GLY A 83 -4.95 -5.59 8.21
C GLY A 83 -4.37 -4.74 9.34
N ARG A 84 -3.82 -3.55 9.04
CA ARG A 84 -3.15 -2.70 10.05
C ARG A 84 -3.93 -1.45 10.44
N ARG A 85 -5.19 -1.33 10.03
CA ARG A 85 -6.02 -0.15 10.31
C ARG A 85 -6.11 0.16 11.81
N GLU A 86 -6.46 -0.83 12.63
CA GLU A 86 -6.65 -0.63 14.06
C GLU A 86 -5.37 -0.25 14.80
N GLN A 87 -4.22 -0.65 14.27
CA GLN A 87 -2.91 -0.35 14.84
C GLN A 87 -2.28 0.90 14.21
N PHE A 88 -2.94 1.53 13.23
CA PHE A 88 -2.32 2.59 12.44
C PHE A 88 -1.96 3.83 13.28
N HIS A 89 -2.67 4.08 14.38
CA HIS A 89 -2.34 5.11 15.37
C HIS A 89 -0.93 4.95 15.97
N THR A 90 -0.33 3.75 15.89
CA THR A 90 1.04 3.48 16.37
C THR A 90 2.10 3.66 15.28
N ASN A 91 1.72 4.07 14.05
CA ASN A 91 2.65 4.18 12.93
C ASN A 91 3.78 5.17 13.25
N ARG A 92 5.04 4.76 13.03
CA ARG A 92 6.25 5.52 13.35
C ARG A 92 6.56 5.69 14.86
N GLN A 93 5.84 5.02 15.73
CA GLN A 93 6.13 5.02 17.16
C GLN A 93 7.03 3.83 17.54
N LEU A 94 7.78 3.98 18.60
CA LEU A 94 8.63 2.91 19.13
C LEU A 94 7.74 1.71 19.57
N GLY A 95 8.03 0.53 19.03
CA GLY A 95 7.23 -0.67 19.30
C GLY A 95 5.89 -0.74 18.52
N GLY A 96 5.58 0.28 17.71
CA GLY A 96 4.41 0.31 16.83
C GLY A 96 4.74 -0.08 15.39
N LEU A 97 3.86 0.31 14.47
CA LEU A 97 4.06 0.07 13.04
C LEU A 97 5.27 0.84 12.50
N LYS A 98 6.03 0.18 11.62
CA LYS A 98 7.17 0.78 10.93
C LYS A 98 6.74 1.96 10.05
N PRO A 99 7.61 2.95 9.81
CA PRO A 99 7.27 4.11 8.97
C PRO A 99 7.01 3.75 7.50
N PHE A 100 7.63 2.66 7.03
CA PHE A 100 7.54 2.16 5.65
C PHE A 100 7.12 0.70 5.64
N PRO A 101 6.62 0.17 4.49
CA PRO A 101 6.36 -1.25 4.34
C PRO A 101 7.59 -2.11 4.65
N SER A 102 7.35 -3.24 5.31
CA SER A 102 8.39 -4.22 5.66
C SER A 102 7.79 -5.62 5.75
N PRO A 103 8.40 -6.64 5.11
CA PRO A 103 7.94 -8.03 5.18
C PRO A 103 7.86 -8.62 6.60
N GLU A 104 8.61 -8.04 7.54
CA GLU A 104 8.52 -8.44 8.95
C GLU A 104 7.20 -7.99 9.62
N GLU A 105 6.50 -7.00 9.02
CA GLU A 105 5.26 -6.44 9.54
C GLU A 105 4.03 -7.08 8.91
N SER A 106 4.10 -7.40 7.62
CA SER A 106 2.95 -7.94 6.87
C SER A 106 3.39 -8.72 5.63
N GLU A 107 2.68 -9.83 5.34
CA GLU A 107 2.85 -10.59 4.10
C GLU A 107 2.53 -9.80 2.82
N TYR A 108 1.75 -8.72 2.97
CA TYR A 108 1.42 -7.80 1.88
C TYR A 108 2.57 -6.85 1.53
N ASP A 109 3.56 -6.72 2.40
CA ASP A 109 4.73 -5.88 2.19
C ASP A 109 5.79 -6.67 1.44
N THR A 110 6.01 -6.34 0.18
CA THR A 110 6.82 -7.12 -0.76
C THR A 110 8.31 -7.06 -0.43
N CYS A 111 8.80 -5.92 0.04
CA CYS A 111 10.19 -5.70 0.42
C CYS A 111 10.29 -4.61 1.49
N THR A 112 11.44 -4.53 2.16
CA THR A 112 11.76 -3.41 3.05
C THR A 112 12.00 -2.16 2.22
N CYS A 113 11.17 -1.14 2.45
CA CYS A 113 11.22 0.14 1.76
C CYS A 113 12.12 1.16 2.51
N GLY A 114 12.34 2.33 1.90
CA GLY A 114 13.10 3.43 2.48
C GLY A 114 14.05 4.12 1.49
N HIS A 115 14.49 3.46 0.43
CA HIS A 115 15.35 4.02 -0.61
C HIS A 115 14.56 4.34 -1.87
N ALA A 116 14.90 5.45 -2.53
CA ALA A 116 14.34 5.84 -3.80
C ALA A 116 14.94 5.03 -4.98
N SER A 117 14.21 4.93 -6.06
CA SER A 117 14.61 4.39 -7.36
C SER A 117 14.90 2.88 -7.43
N ASN A 118 14.77 2.14 -6.34
CA ASN A 118 15.06 0.71 -6.34
C ASN A 118 13.84 -0.18 -6.68
N SER A 119 12.63 0.37 -6.64
CA SER A 119 11.38 -0.41 -6.84
C SER A 119 11.28 -1.03 -8.22
N ILE A 120 11.75 -0.35 -9.27
CA ILE A 120 11.74 -0.86 -10.65
C ILE A 120 12.65 -2.09 -10.75
N SER A 121 13.87 -2.02 -10.22
CA SER A 121 14.82 -3.14 -10.25
C SER A 121 14.33 -4.34 -9.44
N ILE A 122 13.73 -4.09 -8.28
CA ILE A 122 13.12 -5.12 -7.42
C ILE A 122 11.95 -5.79 -8.17
N ALA A 123 11.03 -4.98 -8.72
CA ALA A 123 9.87 -5.49 -9.43
C ALA A 123 10.27 -6.28 -10.68
N LEU A 124 11.28 -5.82 -11.43
CA LEU A 124 11.81 -6.51 -12.60
C LEU A 124 12.39 -7.88 -12.20
N GLY A 125 13.20 -7.93 -11.15
CA GLY A 125 13.78 -9.19 -10.66
C GLY A 125 12.70 -10.20 -10.25
N MET A 126 11.66 -9.74 -9.55
CA MET A 126 10.51 -10.58 -9.17
C MET A 126 9.71 -11.05 -10.37
N ALA A 127 9.46 -10.19 -11.36
CA ALA A 127 8.72 -10.53 -12.58
C ALA A 127 9.49 -11.59 -13.42
N VAL A 128 10.81 -11.43 -13.57
CA VAL A 128 11.66 -12.41 -14.26
C VAL A 128 11.66 -13.76 -13.52
N ALA A 129 11.75 -13.73 -12.20
CA ALA A 129 11.68 -14.96 -11.39
C ALA A 129 10.30 -15.64 -11.55
N ALA A 130 9.22 -14.89 -11.49
CA ALA A 130 7.86 -15.40 -11.69
C ALA A 130 7.70 -16.05 -13.07
N GLN A 131 8.20 -15.40 -14.13
CA GLN A 131 8.19 -15.93 -15.48
C GLN A 131 8.96 -17.26 -15.57
N LYS A 132 10.16 -17.33 -15.00
CA LYS A 132 10.99 -18.56 -15.01
C LYS A 132 10.34 -19.72 -14.24
N LEU A 133 9.57 -19.41 -13.21
CA LEU A 133 8.84 -20.40 -12.41
C LEU A 133 7.45 -20.74 -12.99
N GLY A 134 7.07 -20.18 -14.14
CA GLY A 134 5.76 -20.37 -14.75
C GLY A 134 4.61 -19.78 -13.94
N SER A 135 4.88 -18.85 -13.02
CA SER A 135 3.87 -18.15 -12.25
C SER A 135 3.19 -17.07 -13.09
N LYS A 136 1.89 -16.90 -12.91
CA LYS A 136 1.09 -15.81 -13.54
C LYS A 136 1.02 -14.55 -12.70
N ARG A 137 1.78 -14.48 -11.61
CA ARG A 137 1.81 -13.35 -10.69
C ARG A 137 2.16 -12.05 -11.41
N HIS A 138 1.40 -11.01 -11.12
CA HIS A 138 1.75 -9.65 -11.50
C HIS A 138 2.67 -9.02 -10.45
N VAL A 139 3.56 -8.16 -10.92
CA VAL A 139 4.41 -7.34 -10.04
C VAL A 139 4.29 -5.89 -10.48
N VAL A 140 3.86 -5.04 -9.55
CA VAL A 140 3.58 -3.62 -9.80
C VAL A 140 4.54 -2.77 -8.98
N ALA A 141 5.28 -1.87 -9.60
CA ALA A 141 6.07 -0.85 -8.91
C ALA A 141 5.27 0.46 -8.83
N VAL A 142 5.13 0.99 -7.62
CA VAL A 142 4.53 2.32 -7.39
C VAL A 142 5.67 3.28 -7.07
N ILE A 143 5.95 4.19 -7.98
CA ILE A 143 7.09 5.09 -7.93
C ILE A 143 6.68 6.51 -8.31
N GLY A 144 7.21 7.50 -7.61
CA GLY A 144 7.07 8.91 -7.99
C GLY A 144 7.95 9.25 -9.19
N ASP A 145 7.49 10.20 -10.01
CA ASP A 145 8.20 10.65 -11.22
C ASP A 145 9.62 11.13 -10.91
N GLY A 146 9.81 11.89 -9.84
CA GLY A 146 11.13 12.35 -9.39
C GLY A 146 12.08 11.21 -8.97
N SER A 147 11.55 10.11 -8.47
CA SER A 147 12.36 8.95 -8.08
C SER A 147 12.80 8.09 -9.28
N MET A 148 12.14 8.20 -10.43
CA MET A 148 12.50 7.43 -11.62
C MET A 148 13.90 7.77 -12.17
N THR A 149 14.41 8.93 -11.86
CA THR A 149 15.70 9.43 -12.35
C THR A 149 16.72 9.70 -11.24
N ALA A 150 16.43 9.26 -10.00
CA ALA A 150 17.26 9.59 -8.84
C ALA A 150 18.39 8.58 -8.56
N ALA A 151 18.46 7.46 -9.30
CA ALA A 151 19.50 6.43 -9.16
C ALA A 151 20.57 6.55 -10.24
#